data_ddab1cd17f3e417e1700ec1b0de19841
#
_entry.id   ddab1cd17f3e417e1700ec1b0de19841
#
_cell.length_a   1.000
_cell.length_b   1.000
_cell.length_c   1.000
_cell.angle_alpha   90.00
_cell.angle_beta   90.00
_cell.angle_gamma   90.00
#
_symmetry.space_group_name_H-M   'P 1'
#
loop_
_entity.id
_entity.type
_entity.pdbx_description
1 polymer ?
#
loop_
_entity_poly.entity_id
_entity_poly.type
_entity_poly.pdbx_seq_one_letter_code
_entity_poly.pdbx_strand_id
1 'polypeptide(L)'
;MQNIIIRKKKDLPLVNVAVAVIQSEDGYVLMAERPYGKESSGSWEFPGGKFELGESAEQALAREIYEELGIKPKMAYPWISYKFAYPNKRVKLHVFRIFNWEGTPSGREGQRISWEDSDAIRVSPLLPANNHILEVIKLPLLYILTNTSQSSMVKFMEVLVKLFEQGVRLIQVCTRHMNPEQLTQITRPIVKLA
;
A
#
# COMPACT_ATOMS: atom_id res chain seq x y z
N MET A 1 -26.35 26.52 -26.91
CA MET A 1 -26.42 25.15 -26.36
C MET A 1 -25.00 24.66 -26.19
N GLN A 2 -24.48 24.59 -24.95
CA GLN A 2 -23.17 24.04 -24.67
C GLN A 2 -23.30 22.51 -24.66
N ASN A 3 -22.63 21.85 -25.59
CA ASN A 3 -22.51 20.40 -25.63
C ASN A 3 -21.71 19.93 -24.39
N ILE A 4 -22.39 19.44 -23.37
CA ILE A 4 -21.74 18.76 -22.25
C ILE A 4 -21.22 17.41 -22.77
N ILE A 5 -19.92 17.34 -23.07
CA ILE A 5 -19.26 16.09 -23.43
C ILE A 5 -19.09 15.28 -22.14
N ILE A 6 -20.00 14.34 -21.89
CA ILE A 6 -19.87 13.37 -20.80
C ILE A 6 -18.77 12.37 -21.21
N ARG A 7 -17.53 12.62 -20.83
CA ARG A 7 -16.44 11.66 -21.01
C ARG A 7 -16.68 10.44 -20.11
N LYS A 8 -16.70 9.25 -20.69
CA LYS A 8 -16.71 8.00 -19.91
C LYS A 8 -15.44 7.96 -19.05
N LYS A 9 -15.52 7.47 -17.80
CA LYS A 9 -14.37 7.38 -16.88
C LYS A 9 -13.13 6.67 -17.48
N LYS A 10 -13.33 5.82 -18.51
CA LYS A 10 -12.25 5.14 -19.25
C LYS A 10 -11.43 6.06 -20.15
N ASP A 11 -11.98 7.19 -20.57
CA ASP A 11 -11.36 8.13 -21.55
C ASP A 11 -10.55 9.24 -20.85
N LEU A 12 -10.51 9.25 -19.51
CA LEU A 12 -9.71 10.20 -18.76
C LEU A 12 -8.20 9.83 -18.84
N PRO A 13 -7.31 10.85 -18.88
CA PRO A 13 -5.87 10.60 -18.89
C PRO A 13 -5.43 9.75 -17.70
N LEU A 14 -4.57 8.78 -17.96
CA LEU A 14 -3.94 7.96 -16.93
C LEU A 14 -2.56 8.52 -16.61
N VAL A 15 -2.36 8.91 -15.36
CA VAL A 15 -1.09 9.46 -14.85
C VAL A 15 -0.44 8.41 -13.95
N ASN A 16 0.82 8.06 -14.22
CA ASN A 16 1.60 7.22 -13.32
C ASN A 16 2.15 8.06 -12.16
N VAL A 17 2.09 7.52 -10.96
CA VAL A 17 2.54 8.17 -9.71
C VAL A 17 3.34 7.16 -8.91
N ALA A 18 4.55 7.51 -8.49
CA ALA A 18 5.34 6.76 -7.53
C ALA A 18 4.99 7.24 -6.12
N VAL A 19 4.77 6.31 -5.20
CA VAL A 19 4.33 6.60 -3.82
C VAL A 19 5.22 5.86 -2.84
N ALA A 20 5.72 6.55 -1.82
CA ALA A 20 6.57 6.00 -0.78
C ALA A 20 5.81 5.82 0.54
N VAL A 21 5.67 4.59 0.98
CA VAL A 21 5.35 4.26 2.37
C VAL A 21 6.67 4.16 3.13
N ILE A 22 7.09 5.28 3.71
CA ILE A 22 8.30 5.37 4.54
C ILE A 22 7.90 4.99 5.96
N GLN A 23 8.49 3.93 6.48
CA GLN A 23 8.13 3.36 7.77
C GLN A 23 9.34 3.36 8.72
N SER A 24 9.14 3.92 9.92
CA SER A 24 10.15 3.89 10.99
C SER A 24 10.27 2.48 11.61
N GLU A 25 11.32 2.27 12.40
CA GLU A 25 11.52 1.02 13.16
C GLU A 25 10.38 0.75 14.13
N ASP A 26 9.77 1.80 14.69
CA ASP A 26 8.64 1.71 15.61
C ASP A 26 7.29 1.51 14.89
N GLY A 27 7.29 1.37 13.55
CA GLY A 27 6.08 1.12 12.76
C GLY A 27 5.29 2.35 12.33
N TYR A 28 5.72 3.58 12.70
CA TYR A 28 5.10 4.81 12.22
C TYR A 28 5.36 5.03 10.73
N VAL A 29 4.40 5.63 10.05
CA VAL A 29 4.50 5.98 8.63
C VAL A 29 4.58 7.48 8.45
N LEU A 30 5.40 7.93 7.48
CA LEU A 30 5.53 9.34 7.17
C LEU A 30 4.42 9.79 6.23
N MET A 31 3.68 10.81 6.65
CA MET A 31 2.68 11.50 5.86
C MET A 31 3.16 12.92 5.54
N ALA A 32 2.81 13.43 4.35
CA ALA A 32 3.11 14.79 3.92
C ALA A 32 1.81 15.52 3.58
N GLU A 33 1.72 16.79 3.97
CA GLU A 33 0.63 17.66 3.59
C GLU A 33 0.89 18.23 2.19
N ARG A 34 -0.13 18.30 1.36
CA ARG A 34 0.00 18.93 0.03
C ARG A 34 0.18 20.44 0.16
N PRO A 35 1.25 20.99 -0.45
CA PRO A 35 1.57 22.43 -0.32
C PRO A 35 0.44 23.32 -0.84
N TYR A 36 0.43 24.55 -0.33
CA TYR A 36 -0.49 25.58 -0.82
C TYR A 36 -0.31 25.82 -2.33
N GLY A 37 -1.44 25.99 -3.05
CA GLY A 37 -1.44 26.21 -4.51
C GLY A 37 -1.45 24.95 -5.37
N LYS A 38 -1.20 23.77 -4.80
CA LYS A 38 -1.41 22.49 -5.53
C LYS A 38 -2.87 22.02 -5.41
N GLU A 39 -3.31 21.21 -6.37
CA GLU A 39 -4.64 20.56 -6.33
C GLU A 39 -4.81 19.77 -5.02
N SER A 40 -5.93 19.93 -4.33
CA SER A 40 -6.20 19.36 -3.00
C SER A 40 -5.22 19.81 -1.91
N SER A 41 -4.80 21.09 -1.97
CA SER A 41 -3.95 21.72 -0.94
C SER A 41 -4.51 21.47 0.46
N GLY A 42 -3.63 21.20 1.43
CA GLY A 42 -3.98 20.89 2.82
C GLY A 42 -4.42 19.45 3.06
N SER A 43 -4.58 18.63 2.01
CA SER A 43 -4.81 17.19 2.19
C SER A 43 -3.50 16.47 2.47
N TRP A 44 -3.56 15.40 3.27
CA TRP A 44 -2.41 14.57 3.61
C TRP A 44 -2.34 13.33 2.73
N GLU A 45 -1.13 12.97 2.36
CA GLU A 45 -0.84 11.84 1.50
C GLU A 45 0.49 11.17 1.87
N PHE A 46 0.70 9.97 1.36
CA PHE A 46 2.05 9.40 1.33
C PHE A 46 2.91 10.18 0.34
N PRO A 47 4.19 10.50 0.69
CA PRO A 47 5.11 11.25 -0.18
C PRO A 47 5.29 10.57 -1.54
N GLY A 48 5.50 11.39 -2.57
CA GLY A 48 5.74 10.92 -3.92
C GLY A 48 5.08 11.78 -4.99
N GLY A 49 5.31 11.41 -6.25
CA GLY A 49 4.82 12.23 -7.33
C GLY A 49 4.74 11.55 -8.68
N LYS A 50 4.50 12.35 -9.71
CA LYS A 50 4.27 11.89 -11.07
C LYS A 50 5.58 11.47 -11.72
N PHE A 51 5.51 10.47 -12.60
CA PHE A 51 6.64 10.13 -13.46
C PHE A 51 6.90 11.26 -14.44
N GLU A 52 8.18 11.54 -14.69
CA GLU A 52 8.63 12.31 -15.82
C GLU A 52 8.79 11.40 -17.07
N LEU A 53 9.00 12.03 -18.21
CA LEU A 53 9.12 11.30 -19.47
C LEU A 53 10.36 10.39 -19.45
N GLY A 54 10.14 9.09 -19.62
CA GLY A 54 11.22 8.10 -19.68
C GLY A 54 11.65 7.56 -18.31
N GLU A 55 11.08 8.03 -17.22
CA GLU A 55 11.40 7.51 -15.87
C GLU A 55 10.79 6.12 -15.63
N SER A 56 11.55 5.27 -14.93
CA SER A 56 10.99 4.10 -14.25
C SER A 56 10.27 4.53 -12.95
N ALA A 57 9.51 3.63 -12.36
CA ALA A 57 8.82 3.89 -11.09
C ALA A 57 9.81 4.18 -9.95
N GLU A 58 10.95 3.48 -9.92
CA GLU A 58 12.01 3.63 -8.94
C GLU A 58 12.74 4.97 -9.10
N GLN A 59 12.98 5.41 -10.35
CA GLN A 59 13.62 6.68 -10.64
C GLN A 59 12.73 7.85 -10.21
N ALA A 60 11.44 7.81 -10.59
CA ALA A 60 10.46 8.81 -10.18
C ALA A 60 10.36 8.88 -8.65
N LEU A 61 10.29 7.71 -7.97
CA LEU A 61 10.25 7.64 -6.52
C LEU A 61 11.48 8.31 -5.87
N ALA A 62 12.68 7.95 -6.32
CA ALA A 62 13.92 8.46 -5.74
C ALA A 62 14.06 9.97 -5.94
N ARG A 63 13.66 10.49 -7.10
CA ARG A 63 13.65 11.93 -7.39
C ARG A 63 12.66 12.66 -6.49
N GLU A 64 11.39 12.24 -6.48
CA GLU A 64 10.32 12.90 -5.72
C GLU A 64 10.61 12.90 -4.21
N ILE A 65 11.07 11.78 -3.65
CA ILE A 65 11.40 11.70 -2.22
C ILE A 65 12.59 12.58 -1.86
N TYR A 66 13.55 12.72 -2.76
CA TYR A 66 14.66 13.65 -2.53
C TYR A 66 14.22 15.12 -2.63
N GLU A 67 13.38 15.45 -3.61
CA GLU A 67 12.86 16.82 -3.80
C GLU A 67 11.94 17.23 -2.64
N GLU A 68 10.99 16.37 -2.27
CA GLU A 68 10.00 16.68 -1.24
C GLU A 68 10.55 16.61 0.19
N LEU A 69 11.41 15.62 0.49
CA LEU A 69 11.81 15.28 1.86
C LEU A 69 13.31 15.41 2.13
N GLY A 70 14.15 15.46 1.11
CA GLY A 70 15.60 15.55 1.24
C GLY A 70 16.30 14.26 1.68
N ILE A 71 15.64 13.15 1.59
CA ILE A 71 16.20 11.86 1.94
C ILE A 71 16.46 11.01 0.70
N LYS A 72 17.38 10.05 0.83
CA LYS A 72 17.71 9.07 -0.22
C LYS A 72 17.39 7.67 0.29
N PRO A 73 16.40 6.98 -0.28
CA PRO A 73 16.11 5.60 0.08
C PRO A 73 17.34 4.71 -0.19
N LYS A 74 17.77 3.92 0.81
CA LYS A 74 18.82 2.89 0.59
C LYS A 74 18.27 1.75 -0.23
N MET A 75 16.99 1.41 0.00
CA MET A 75 16.26 0.42 -0.77
C MET A 75 14.78 0.78 -0.76
N ALA A 76 14.15 0.68 -1.93
CA ALA A 76 12.71 0.82 -2.09
C ALA A 76 12.14 -0.52 -2.57
N TYR A 77 11.28 -1.12 -1.79
CA TYR A 77 10.65 -2.41 -2.11
C TYR A 77 9.35 -2.17 -2.86
N PRO A 78 9.22 -2.59 -4.14
CA PRO A 78 7.93 -2.57 -4.83
C PRO A 78 6.91 -3.37 -4.02
N TRP A 79 5.74 -2.78 -3.79
CA TRP A 79 4.73 -3.43 -2.95
C TRP A 79 3.41 -3.67 -3.67
N ILE A 80 2.61 -2.64 -3.87
CA ILE A 80 1.34 -2.75 -4.59
C ILE A 80 1.24 -1.75 -5.73
N SER A 81 0.39 -2.04 -6.70
CA SER A 81 0.07 -1.11 -7.79
C SER A 81 -1.43 -1.18 -8.10
N TYR A 82 -2.09 -0.04 -8.10
CA TYR A 82 -3.51 0.03 -8.38
C TYR A 82 -3.90 1.33 -9.09
N LYS A 83 -5.11 1.37 -9.65
CA LYS A 83 -5.66 2.53 -10.34
C LYS A 83 -6.75 3.16 -9.49
N PHE A 84 -6.69 4.48 -9.36
CA PHE A 84 -7.72 5.28 -8.72
C PHE A 84 -8.27 6.32 -9.70
N ALA A 85 -9.59 6.55 -9.69
CA ALA A 85 -10.25 7.50 -10.59
C ALA A 85 -10.74 8.71 -9.82
N TYR A 86 -10.14 9.86 -10.07
CA TYR A 86 -10.67 11.16 -9.70
C TYR A 86 -11.72 11.64 -10.73
N PRO A 87 -12.48 12.69 -10.45
CA PRO A 87 -13.47 13.22 -11.40
C PRO A 87 -12.88 13.64 -12.76
N ASN A 88 -11.63 14.15 -12.78
CA ASN A 88 -10.99 14.75 -13.94
C ASN A 88 -9.79 13.94 -14.49
N LYS A 89 -9.31 12.91 -13.77
CA LYS A 89 -8.15 12.11 -14.16
C LYS A 89 -8.21 10.70 -13.53
N ARG A 90 -7.42 9.79 -14.08
CA ARG A 90 -7.10 8.50 -13.44
C ARG A 90 -5.63 8.51 -13.06
N VAL A 91 -5.31 7.94 -11.92
CA VAL A 91 -3.93 7.72 -11.51
C VAL A 91 -3.66 6.23 -11.40
N LYS A 92 -2.45 5.81 -11.77
CA LYS A 92 -1.91 4.50 -11.43
C LYS A 92 -0.82 4.73 -10.41
N LEU A 93 -1.06 4.29 -9.19
CA LEU A 93 -0.11 4.38 -8.11
C LEU A 93 0.81 3.15 -8.15
N HIS A 94 2.11 3.41 -8.08
CA HIS A 94 3.17 2.42 -7.91
C HIS A 94 3.73 2.65 -6.51
N VAL A 95 3.31 1.81 -5.57
CA VAL A 95 3.61 2.00 -4.14
C VAL A 95 4.80 1.17 -3.74
N PHE A 96 5.73 1.80 -3.04
CA PHE A 96 6.94 1.19 -2.51
C PHE A 96 6.98 1.31 -1.00
N ARG A 97 7.56 0.33 -0.33
CA ARG A 97 7.90 0.41 1.09
C ARG A 97 9.37 0.77 1.26
N ILE A 98 9.64 1.70 2.17
CA ILE A 98 10.99 2.17 2.48
C ILE A 98 11.17 2.07 4.00
N PHE A 99 12.16 1.31 4.44
CA PHE A 99 12.49 1.10 5.85
C PHE A 99 13.81 1.75 6.25
N ASN A 100 14.68 2.05 5.26
CA ASN A 100 16.01 2.62 5.49
C ASN A 100 16.31 3.70 4.44
N TRP A 101 16.86 4.82 4.91
CA TRP A 101 17.22 5.96 4.06
C TRP A 101 18.42 6.71 4.66
N GLU A 102 18.99 7.62 3.86
CA GLU A 102 20.00 8.58 4.28
C GLU A 102 19.37 9.95 4.40
N GLY A 103 19.82 10.74 5.39
CA GLY A 103 19.31 12.08 5.67
C GLY A 103 18.19 12.09 6.72
N THR A 104 17.71 13.28 7.03
CA THR A 104 16.60 13.50 7.97
C THR A 104 15.42 14.06 7.18
N PRO A 105 14.25 13.39 7.21
CA PRO A 105 13.08 13.86 6.48
C PRO A 105 12.64 15.26 6.94
N SER A 106 12.42 16.16 6.00
CA SER A 106 11.89 17.50 6.24
C SER A 106 11.09 17.97 5.02
N GLY A 107 10.04 18.77 5.24
CA GLY A 107 9.24 19.32 4.13
C GLY A 107 10.02 20.39 3.37
N ARG A 108 10.54 20.06 2.21
CA ARG A 108 11.37 20.97 1.39
C ARG A 108 10.58 21.88 0.45
N GLU A 109 9.33 21.55 0.19
CA GLU A 109 8.42 22.37 -0.63
C GLU A 109 7.48 23.24 0.22
N GLY A 110 7.81 23.45 1.51
CA GLY A 110 6.99 24.19 2.46
C GLY A 110 5.81 23.40 3.04
N GLN A 111 5.71 22.11 2.73
CA GLN A 111 4.70 21.22 3.29
C GLN A 111 5.07 20.80 4.72
N ARG A 112 4.02 20.56 5.52
CA ARG A 112 4.18 19.88 6.81
C ARG A 112 4.37 18.38 6.58
N ILE A 113 5.12 17.74 7.46
CA ILE A 113 5.24 16.29 7.52
C ILE A 113 4.86 15.81 8.92
N SER A 114 4.36 14.59 9.03
CA SER A 114 3.99 13.97 10.29
C SER A 114 4.27 12.48 10.26
N TRP A 115 4.81 11.97 11.37
CA TRP A 115 4.89 10.54 11.62
C TRP A 115 3.62 10.08 12.29
N GLU A 116 2.90 9.16 11.65
CA GLU A 116 1.59 8.69 12.07
C GLU A 116 1.61 7.19 12.35
N ASP A 117 0.89 6.78 13.39
CA ASP A 117 0.61 5.38 13.62
C ASP A 117 -0.28 4.85 12.49
N SER A 118 0.16 3.78 11.79
CA SER A 118 -0.58 3.21 10.67
C SER A 118 -1.98 2.71 11.05
N ASP A 119 -2.20 2.36 12.31
CA ASP A 119 -3.49 1.93 12.83
C ASP A 119 -4.38 3.09 13.28
N ALA A 120 -3.78 4.26 13.56
CA ALA A 120 -4.47 5.42 14.12
C ALA A 120 -3.97 6.74 13.50
N ILE A 121 -4.13 6.93 12.19
CA ILE A 121 -3.80 8.17 11.48
C ILE A 121 -4.61 9.33 12.04
N ARG A 122 -3.94 10.38 12.50
CA ARG A 122 -4.55 11.58 13.12
C ARG A 122 -4.61 12.76 12.17
N VAL A 123 -3.76 12.81 11.15
CA VAL A 123 -3.76 13.90 10.17
C VAL A 123 -4.96 13.81 9.21
N SER A 124 -5.51 14.96 8.83
CA SER A 124 -6.77 15.06 8.07
C SER A 124 -6.84 16.40 7.33
N PRO A 125 -7.55 16.50 6.17
CA PRO A 125 -8.17 15.39 5.43
C PRO A 125 -7.14 14.54 4.67
N LEU A 126 -7.45 13.28 4.42
CA LEU A 126 -6.61 12.39 3.62
C LEU A 126 -6.99 12.48 2.14
N LEU A 127 -5.97 12.38 1.27
CA LEU A 127 -6.21 12.24 -0.16
C LEU A 127 -6.88 10.88 -0.44
N PRO A 128 -8.04 10.84 -1.14
CA PRO A 128 -8.84 9.60 -1.25
C PRO A 128 -8.10 8.38 -1.81
N ALA A 129 -7.12 8.59 -2.70
CA ALA A 129 -6.33 7.50 -3.25
C ALA A 129 -5.49 6.77 -2.17
N ASN A 130 -5.14 7.42 -1.05
CA ASN A 130 -4.33 6.82 0.01
C ASN A 130 -5.10 5.84 0.91
N ASN A 131 -6.43 5.90 0.94
CA ASN A 131 -7.24 5.03 1.81
C ASN A 131 -6.95 3.55 1.57
N HIS A 132 -6.79 3.15 0.30
CA HIS A 132 -6.45 1.76 -0.01
C HIS A 132 -5.06 1.34 0.52
N ILE A 133 -4.08 2.24 0.49
CA ILE A 133 -2.75 1.97 1.08
C ILE A 133 -2.88 1.75 2.58
N LEU A 134 -3.66 2.58 3.27
CA LEU A 134 -3.90 2.48 4.72
C LEU A 134 -4.66 1.21 5.12
N GLU A 135 -5.51 0.68 4.25
CA GLU A 135 -6.16 -0.62 4.46
C GLU A 135 -5.16 -1.77 4.32
N VAL A 136 -4.32 -1.73 3.27
CA VAL A 136 -3.40 -2.82 2.96
C VAL A 136 -2.19 -2.83 3.89
N ILE A 137 -1.75 -1.67 4.41
CA ILE A 137 -0.59 -1.60 5.33
C ILE A 137 -0.83 -2.35 6.64
N LYS A 138 -2.08 -2.49 7.05
CA LYS A 138 -2.50 -3.24 8.25
C LYS A 138 -2.42 -4.76 8.08
N LEU A 139 -2.28 -5.24 6.83
CA LEU A 139 -2.12 -6.66 6.59
C LEU A 139 -0.76 -7.15 7.08
N PRO A 140 -0.69 -8.37 7.66
CA PRO A 140 0.57 -8.98 8.05
C PRO A 140 1.57 -9.04 6.90
N LEU A 141 2.85 -8.81 7.18
CA LEU A 141 3.93 -8.85 6.19
C LEU A 141 4.15 -10.26 5.62
N LEU A 142 3.86 -11.28 6.42
CA LEU A 142 4.02 -12.67 6.04
C LEU A 142 2.67 -13.25 5.61
N TYR A 143 2.58 -13.63 4.34
CA TYR A 143 1.44 -14.29 3.74
C TYR A 143 1.83 -15.70 3.31
N ILE A 144 1.18 -16.72 3.86
CA ILE A 144 1.48 -18.11 3.58
C ILE A 144 0.40 -18.70 2.67
N LEU A 145 0.85 -19.31 1.58
CA LEU A 145 0.03 -20.13 0.70
C LEU A 145 0.21 -21.60 1.09
N THR A 146 -0.88 -22.28 1.41
CA THR A 146 -0.83 -23.71 1.74
C THR A 146 -1.09 -24.58 0.51
N ASN A 147 -0.57 -25.80 0.53
CA ASN A 147 -0.90 -26.84 -0.44
C ASN A 147 -1.40 -28.08 0.31
N THR A 148 -2.71 -28.33 0.26
CA THR A 148 -3.34 -29.45 0.98
C THR A 148 -3.22 -30.78 0.25
N SER A 149 -2.70 -30.82 -0.98
CA SER A 149 -2.69 -32.02 -1.82
C SER A 149 -1.63 -33.06 -1.43
N GLN A 150 -0.67 -32.74 -0.58
CA GLN A 150 0.50 -33.57 -0.30
C GLN A 150 0.58 -34.11 1.14
N SER A 151 -0.35 -33.76 2.03
CA SER A 151 -0.28 -34.11 3.45
C SER A 151 -1.62 -34.61 3.99
N SER A 152 -1.57 -35.52 4.99
CA SER A 152 -2.78 -35.85 5.73
C SER A 152 -3.31 -34.60 6.45
N MET A 153 -4.62 -34.53 6.69
CA MET A 153 -5.26 -33.40 7.39
C MET A 153 -4.64 -33.17 8.78
N VAL A 154 -4.29 -34.23 9.49
CA VAL A 154 -3.65 -34.12 10.82
C VAL A 154 -2.33 -33.39 10.72
N LYS A 155 -1.44 -33.80 9.81
CA LYS A 155 -0.13 -33.16 9.61
C LYS A 155 -0.28 -31.72 9.13
N PHE A 156 -1.26 -31.44 8.28
CA PHE A 156 -1.58 -30.10 7.85
C PHE A 156 -1.95 -29.17 9.02
N MET A 157 -2.84 -29.63 9.91
CA MET A 157 -3.23 -28.88 11.11
C MET A 157 -2.06 -28.66 12.09
N GLU A 158 -1.21 -29.67 12.31
CA GLU A 158 -0.01 -29.53 13.14
C GLU A 158 0.94 -28.43 12.64
N VAL A 159 1.13 -28.37 11.29
CA VAL A 159 1.95 -27.32 10.69
C VAL A 159 1.31 -25.94 10.88
N LEU A 160 0.00 -25.81 10.70
CA LEU A 160 -0.70 -24.53 10.91
C LEU A 160 -0.59 -24.05 12.35
N VAL A 161 -0.76 -24.93 13.33
CA VAL A 161 -0.60 -24.58 14.76
C VAL A 161 0.79 -24.00 15.00
N LYS A 162 1.85 -24.67 14.53
CA LYS A 162 3.22 -24.17 14.65
C LYS A 162 3.42 -22.80 13.98
N LEU A 163 2.81 -22.57 12.82
CA LEU A 163 2.90 -21.28 12.13
C LEU A 163 2.22 -20.17 12.94
N PHE A 164 1.05 -20.43 13.52
CA PHE A 164 0.37 -19.47 14.39
C PHE A 164 1.14 -19.17 15.67
N GLU A 165 1.76 -20.19 16.29
CA GLU A 165 2.66 -20.02 17.44
C GLU A 165 3.88 -19.15 17.10
N GLN A 166 4.37 -19.21 15.83
CA GLN A 166 5.44 -18.34 15.31
C GLN A 166 4.97 -16.95 14.89
N GLY A 167 3.71 -16.61 15.10
CA GLY A 167 3.16 -15.28 14.83
C GLY A 167 2.62 -15.06 13.41
N VAL A 168 2.48 -16.12 12.60
CA VAL A 168 1.82 -16.00 11.29
C VAL A 168 0.34 -15.65 11.51
N ARG A 169 -0.18 -14.67 10.76
CA ARG A 169 -1.58 -14.21 10.87
C ARG A 169 -2.33 -14.14 9.55
N LEU A 170 -1.67 -14.38 8.42
CA LEU A 170 -2.28 -14.35 7.10
C LEU A 170 -1.95 -15.63 6.34
N ILE A 171 -2.96 -16.47 6.15
CA ILE A 171 -2.83 -17.77 5.48
C ILE A 171 -3.93 -17.94 4.44
N GLN A 172 -3.56 -18.32 3.23
CA GLN A 172 -4.50 -18.77 2.22
C GLN A 172 -4.49 -20.29 2.13
N VAL A 173 -5.64 -20.90 2.36
CA VAL A 173 -5.83 -22.34 2.17
C VAL A 173 -6.14 -22.61 0.70
N CYS A 174 -5.15 -23.15 -0.02
CA CYS A 174 -5.30 -23.51 -1.42
C CYS A 174 -5.79 -24.96 -1.56
N THR A 175 -6.99 -25.12 -2.11
CA THR A 175 -7.64 -26.44 -2.32
C THR A 175 -8.16 -26.54 -3.73
N ARG A 176 -7.43 -27.22 -4.61
CA ARG A 176 -7.84 -27.34 -6.03
C ARG A 176 -8.96 -28.34 -6.28
N HIS A 177 -9.26 -29.22 -5.31
CA HIS A 177 -10.14 -30.39 -5.49
C HIS A 177 -11.23 -30.51 -4.43
N MET A 178 -11.44 -29.49 -3.59
CA MET A 178 -12.44 -29.52 -2.53
C MET A 178 -13.70 -28.77 -2.92
N ASN A 179 -14.84 -29.35 -2.58
CA ASN A 179 -16.11 -28.63 -2.69
C ASN A 179 -16.28 -27.62 -1.53
N PRO A 180 -17.27 -26.71 -1.59
CA PRO A 180 -17.46 -25.67 -0.54
C PRO A 180 -17.69 -26.23 0.87
N GLU A 181 -18.31 -27.40 1.02
CA GLU A 181 -18.57 -28.03 2.33
C GLU A 181 -17.27 -28.54 2.94
N GLN A 182 -16.46 -29.25 2.15
CA GLN A 182 -15.13 -29.72 2.57
C GLN A 182 -14.22 -28.56 2.95
N LEU A 183 -14.25 -27.48 2.15
CA LEU A 183 -13.48 -26.27 2.44
C LEU A 183 -13.92 -25.66 3.78
N THR A 184 -15.22 -25.58 4.04
CA THR A 184 -15.76 -25.07 5.29
C THR A 184 -15.35 -25.91 6.50
N GLN A 185 -15.36 -27.25 6.37
CA GLN A 185 -14.94 -28.16 7.44
C GLN A 185 -13.47 -27.96 7.83
N ILE A 186 -12.60 -27.66 6.87
CA ILE A 186 -11.18 -27.42 7.09
C ILE A 186 -10.92 -26.02 7.65
N THR A 187 -11.57 -24.99 7.12
CA THR A 187 -11.28 -23.60 7.50
C THR A 187 -11.84 -23.21 8.87
N ARG A 188 -12.98 -23.80 9.29
CA ARG A 188 -13.56 -23.53 10.61
C ARG A 188 -12.60 -23.73 11.79
N PRO A 189 -11.89 -24.88 11.94
CA PRO A 189 -10.92 -25.04 13.00
C PRO A 189 -9.71 -24.10 12.85
N ILE A 190 -9.29 -23.77 11.63
CA ILE A 190 -8.17 -22.85 11.36
C ILE A 190 -8.48 -21.44 11.88
N VAL A 191 -9.69 -20.93 11.55
CA VAL A 191 -10.14 -19.60 12.00
C VAL A 191 -10.23 -19.50 13.54
N LYS A 192 -10.47 -20.62 14.22
CA LYS A 192 -10.49 -20.65 15.70
C LYS A 192 -9.10 -20.64 16.32
N LEU A 193 -8.07 -20.98 15.57
CA LEU A 193 -6.67 -21.00 16.01
C LEU A 193 -5.96 -19.67 15.74
N ALA A 194 -6.45 -18.87 14.78
CA ALA A 194 -5.88 -17.58 14.36
C ALA A 194 -6.31 -16.43 15.28
#